data_b67c71bde1f16bbbef411c6c45f2f873
#
_entry.id   b67c71bde1f16bbbef411c6c45f2f873
#
_cell.length_a   1.000
_cell.length_b   1.000
_cell.length_c   1.000
_cell.angle_alpha   90.00
_cell.angle_beta   90.00
_cell.angle_gamma   90.00
#
_symmetry.space_group_name_H-M   'P 1'
#
loop_
_entity.id
_entity.type
_entity.pdbx_description
1 polymer ?
#
loop_
_entity_poly.entity_id
_entity_poly.type
_entity_poly.pdbx_seq_one_letter_code
_entity_poly.pdbx_strand_id
1 'polypeptide(L)'
;MSTHSEPAQPLPPPTVATTRKRKPNGHGPGAAEQIDLQELLTALQAMKGGDFSVRMPSDQVGIAGKIADTFNEIVAANQRMAEQLEKVGEQVGKQGKTRQRVKFGQSMGAWGEMEASVNTLIDDLLWPTAEVTRAIAAVAQGDLLQTVHLDVDGRPLKGEFLRSANIVNTMIKQLSVFTSEVTRVAREVGTEGKLGGQAQVREVTGVWKDLTESVNSMANNHTAQVRNIAEVTIAVANGDLSKKITVDVRGEILQLKEAINTMVDQLRSFASEVTRVAREVGTEGKLGGQALVPGVAGTWKDLTDSVNAMCGNLTDQVRNIAQVTTAVARGDLSRKITVDVRGEILELKNTINVMVDQLNAFASEVTRVA
;
A
#
# COMPACT_ATOMS: atom_id res chain seq x y z
N MET A 1 -52.62 16.21 15.81
CA MET A 1 -53.26 17.07 16.83
C MET A 1 -52.25 18.11 17.23
N SER A 2 -52.46 19.29 16.90
CA SER A 2 -52.19 20.61 17.43
C SER A 2 -51.99 21.58 16.28
N THR A 3 -53.08 22.25 16.03
CA THR A 3 -53.27 23.41 15.16
C THR A 3 -52.67 24.63 15.81
N HIS A 4 -51.83 25.37 15.11
CA HIS A 4 -51.53 26.75 15.44
C HIS A 4 -52.01 27.65 14.30
N SER A 5 -53.05 28.36 14.58
CA SER A 5 -53.69 29.41 13.80
C SER A 5 -52.82 30.68 13.85
N GLU A 6 -52.58 31.25 12.69
CA GLU A 6 -51.96 32.54 12.46
C GLU A 6 -53.01 33.67 12.63
N PRO A 7 -52.68 34.78 13.28
CA PRO A 7 -53.65 35.88 13.44
C PRO A 7 -53.66 36.81 12.21
N ALA A 8 -54.88 37.20 11.84
CA ALA A 8 -55.23 38.09 10.74
C ALA A 8 -54.69 39.51 10.93
N GLN A 9 -54.18 40.10 9.85
CA GLN A 9 -53.80 41.52 9.75
C GLN A 9 -55.04 42.39 9.51
N PRO A 10 -55.09 43.61 10.09
CA PRO A 10 -56.19 44.53 9.92
C PRO A 10 -56.15 45.30 8.59
N LEU A 11 -57.32 45.51 8.04
CA LEU A 11 -57.60 46.28 6.81
C LEU A 11 -57.27 47.79 6.98
N PRO A 12 -56.77 48.48 5.92
CA PRO A 12 -56.55 49.93 5.97
C PRO A 12 -57.88 50.73 5.81
N PRO A 13 -57.92 51.97 6.31
CA PRO A 13 -59.09 52.79 6.27
C PRO A 13 -59.35 53.39 4.89
N PRO A 14 -60.64 53.82 4.60
CA PRO A 14 -61.03 54.30 3.29
C PRO A 14 -60.49 55.70 2.99
N THR A 15 -59.95 55.85 1.76
CA THR A 15 -59.48 57.12 1.26
C THR A 15 -60.60 58.01 0.79
N VAL A 16 -60.57 59.23 1.31
CA VAL A 16 -61.51 60.30 0.96
C VAL A 16 -61.14 60.86 -0.43
N ALA A 17 -62.15 60.89 -1.32
CA ALA A 17 -62.02 61.47 -2.67
C ALA A 17 -61.97 63.01 -2.60
N THR A 18 -60.87 63.59 -2.96
CA THR A 18 -60.76 65.06 -3.19
C THR A 18 -61.08 65.35 -4.66
N THR A 19 -62.14 66.03 -4.97
CA THR A 19 -62.52 66.57 -6.26
C THR A 19 -61.55 67.64 -6.71
N ARG A 20 -60.71 67.33 -7.77
CA ARG A 20 -59.81 68.28 -8.44
C ARG A 20 -60.58 68.98 -9.57
N LYS A 21 -60.69 70.33 -9.48
CA LYS A 21 -61.21 71.20 -10.51
C LYS A 21 -60.40 71.10 -11.80
N ARG A 22 -61.06 70.76 -12.92
CA ARG A 22 -60.56 70.85 -14.27
C ARG A 22 -60.29 72.29 -14.65
N LYS A 23 -58.98 72.59 -15.06
CA LYS A 23 -58.64 73.77 -15.86
C LYS A 23 -58.87 73.40 -17.33
N PRO A 24 -59.36 74.30 -18.16
CA PRO A 24 -59.49 74.09 -19.60
C PRO A 24 -58.13 74.15 -20.27
N ASN A 25 -57.69 73.07 -20.97
CA ASN A 25 -56.55 73.09 -21.85
C ASN A 25 -56.98 73.61 -23.22
N GLY A 26 -56.55 74.79 -23.54
CA GLY A 26 -56.48 75.22 -24.91
C GLY A 26 -55.17 74.67 -25.53
N HIS A 27 -55.30 73.63 -26.36
CA HIS A 27 -54.22 73.23 -27.25
C HIS A 27 -54.47 73.82 -28.62
N GLY A 28 -53.65 74.84 -28.98
CA GLY A 28 -53.52 75.26 -30.36
C GLY A 28 -52.82 74.17 -31.17
N PRO A 29 -53.14 73.94 -32.44
CA PRO A 29 -52.46 73.04 -33.36
C PRO A 29 -51.13 73.63 -33.74
N GLY A 30 -50.00 73.04 -33.28
CA GLY A 30 -48.69 73.48 -33.82
C GLY A 30 -47.53 73.42 -32.82
N ALA A 31 -47.55 72.65 -31.73
CA ALA A 31 -46.33 72.31 -31.06
C ALA A 31 -45.68 71.15 -31.76
N ALA A 32 -44.75 71.46 -32.63
CA ALA A 32 -44.03 70.49 -33.44
C ALA A 32 -43.30 69.44 -32.61
N GLU A 33 -43.30 68.21 -33.13
CA GLU A 33 -42.45 67.08 -32.89
C GLU A 33 -40.95 67.47 -32.90
N GLN A 34 -40.47 68.23 -31.91
CA GLN A 34 -39.05 68.54 -31.82
C GLN A 34 -38.47 67.73 -30.61
N ILE A 35 -37.55 66.84 -30.96
CA ILE A 35 -36.67 66.22 -29.97
C ILE A 35 -35.90 67.35 -29.27
N ASP A 36 -35.89 67.37 -27.94
CA ASP A 36 -34.91 68.17 -27.21
C ASP A 36 -33.51 67.55 -27.48
N LEU A 37 -32.77 68.19 -28.43
CA LEU A 37 -31.43 67.76 -28.81
C LEU A 37 -30.44 67.80 -27.65
N GLN A 38 -30.71 68.62 -26.65
CA GLN A 38 -29.89 68.77 -25.48
C GLN A 38 -30.09 67.61 -24.51
N GLU A 39 -31.32 67.14 -24.36
CA GLU A 39 -31.69 65.95 -23.60
C GLU A 39 -31.15 64.68 -24.27
N LEU A 40 -31.32 64.55 -25.58
CA LEU A 40 -30.76 63.46 -26.38
C LEU A 40 -29.20 63.39 -26.27
N LEU A 41 -28.54 64.56 -26.37
CA LEU A 41 -27.09 64.63 -26.24
C LEU A 41 -26.64 64.20 -24.87
N THR A 42 -27.34 64.64 -23.83
CA THR A 42 -27.04 64.31 -22.42
C THR A 42 -27.20 62.79 -22.21
N ALA A 43 -28.31 62.20 -22.73
CA ALA A 43 -28.56 60.78 -22.64
C ALA A 43 -27.52 59.94 -23.40
N LEU A 44 -27.12 60.37 -24.59
CA LEU A 44 -26.03 59.75 -25.38
C LEU A 44 -24.67 59.84 -24.67
N GLN A 45 -24.40 60.96 -23.99
CA GLN A 45 -23.15 61.15 -23.22
C GLN A 45 -23.12 60.24 -22.01
N ALA A 46 -24.23 60.08 -21.28
CA ALA A 46 -24.37 59.14 -20.18
C ALA A 46 -24.16 57.70 -20.64
N MET A 47 -24.82 57.30 -21.71
CA MET A 47 -24.65 55.99 -22.34
C MET A 47 -23.20 55.76 -22.80
N LYS A 48 -22.55 56.75 -23.41
CA LYS A 48 -21.12 56.71 -23.78
C LYS A 48 -20.23 56.49 -22.54
N GLY A 49 -20.63 57.06 -21.43
CA GLY A 49 -19.92 56.89 -20.15
C GLY A 49 -20.16 55.53 -19.47
N GLY A 50 -21.06 54.70 -20.04
CA GLY A 50 -21.42 53.39 -19.48
C GLY A 50 -22.59 53.41 -18.52
N ASP A 51 -23.29 54.55 -18.38
CA ASP A 51 -24.52 54.62 -17.61
C ASP A 51 -25.69 54.10 -18.44
N PHE A 52 -26.06 52.85 -18.23
CA PHE A 52 -27.19 52.19 -18.88
C PHE A 52 -28.50 52.31 -18.10
N SER A 53 -28.55 53.13 -17.05
CA SER A 53 -29.77 53.44 -16.33
C SER A 53 -30.58 54.58 -16.97
N VAL A 54 -29.94 55.42 -17.79
CA VAL A 54 -30.56 56.56 -18.46
C VAL A 54 -31.71 56.13 -19.39
N ARG A 55 -32.79 56.91 -19.38
CA ARG A 55 -33.93 56.70 -20.29
C ARG A 55 -34.40 58.05 -20.85
N MET A 56 -34.81 58.06 -22.09
CA MET A 56 -35.54 59.16 -22.69
C MET A 56 -37.05 59.06 -22.40
N PRO A 57 -37.77 60.20 -22.32
CA PRO A 57 -39.19 60.18 -22.06
C PRO A 57 -39.96 59.39 -23.18
N SER A 58 -40.93 58.58 -22.75
CA SER A 58 -41.76 57.70 -23.63
C SER A 58 -43.07 58.33 -24.04
N ASP A 59 -43.33 59.59 -23.70
CA ASP A 59 -44.54 60.32 -24.00
C ASP A 59 -44.46 61.11 -25.30
N GLN A 60 -43.32 61.08 -26.00
CA GLN A 60 -43.09 61.73 -27.27
C GLN A 60 -43.80 60.95 -28.40
N VAL A 61 -44.28 61.69 -29.44
CA VAL A 61 -44.99 61.14 -30.60
C VAL A 61 -44.22 61.41 -31.89
N GLY A 62 -44.54 60.71 -32.96
CA GLY A 62 -43.87 60.88 -34.26
C GLY A 62 -42.43 60.38 -34.28
N ILE A 63 -41.55 61.08 -35.00
CA ILE A 63 -40.12 60.72 -35.16
C ILE A 63 -39.37 60.83 -33.78
N ALA A 64 -39.74 61.86 -33.02
CA ALA A 64 -39.15 62.04 -31.68
C ALA A 64 -39.40 60.85 -30.76
N GLY A 65 -40.61 60.35 -30.70
CA GLY A 65 -40.96 59.15 -29.95
C GLY A 65 -40.21 57.91 -30.42
N LYS A 66 -40.13 57.72 -31.79
CA LYS A 66 -39.35 56.59 -32.33
C LYS A 66 -37.85 56.63 -31.98
N ILE A 67 -37.25 57.83 -31.95
CA ILE A 67 -35.88 57.99 -31.53
C ILE A 67 -35.69 57.65 -30.03
N ALA A 68 -36.61 58.16 -29.18
CA ALA A 68 -36.60 57.88 -27.74
C ALA A 68 -36.76 56.37 -27.45
N ASP A 69 -37.74 55.73 -28.14
CA ASP A 69 -37.97 54.28 -27.98
C ASP A 69 -36.75 53.47 -28.43
N THR A 70 -36.21 53.78 -29.63
CA THR A 70 -35.00 53.09 -30.14
C THR A 70 -33.78 53.29 -29.22
N PHE A 71 -33.59 54.51 -28.68
CA PHE A 71 -32.55 54.78 -27.72
C PHE A 71 -32.73 53.94 -26.45
N ASN A 72 -33.94 53.95 -25.91
CA ASN A 72 -34.29 53.19 -24.70
C ASN A 72 -34.11 51.67 -24.91
N GLU A 73 -34.47 51.15 -26.10
CA GLU A 73 -34.20 49.74 -26.46
C GLU A 73 -32.71 49.40 -26.51
N ILE A 74 -31.89 50.27 -27.11
CA ILE A 74 -30.43 50.11 -27.15
C ILE A 74 -29.83 50.13 -25.74
N VAL A 75 -30.23 51.11 -24.92
CA VAL A 75 -29.75 51.21 -23.53
C VAL A 75 -30.17 50.00 -22.70
N ALA A 76 -31.45 49.55 -22.82
CA ALA A 76 -31.90 48.36 -22.14
C ALA A 76 -31.19 47.06 -22.59
N ALA A 77 -30.82 46.97 -23.86
CA ALA A 77 -30.01 45.85 -24.38
C ALA A 77 -28.61 45.84 -23.74
N ASN A 78 -27.93 47.00 -23.71
CA ASN A 78 -26.62 47.16 -23.06
C ASN A 78 -26.69 46.87 -21.55
N GLN A 79 -27.72 47.36 -20.88
CA GLN A 79 -27.93 47.08 -19.44
C GLN A 79 -28.07 45.57 -19.19
N ARG A 80 -28.94 44.90 -19.94
CA ARG A 80 -29.09 43.43 -19.82
C ARG A 80 -27.79 42.69 -20.09
N MET A 81 -27.02 43.12 -21.09
CA MET A 81 -25.72 42.50 -21.39
C MET A 81 -24.76 42.65 -20.20
N ALA A 82 -24.63 43.85 -19.64
CA ALA A 82 -23.76 44.10 -18.49
C ALA A 82 -24.16 43.24 -17.28
N GLU A 83 -25.46 43.26 -16.93
CA GLU A 83 -25.99 42.45 -15.82
C GLU A 83 -25.77 40.95 -16.01
N GLN A 84 -25.99 40.43 -17.24
CA GLN A 84 -25.78 39.02 -17.53
C GLN A 84 -24.29 38.62 -17.51
N LEU A 85 -23.40 39.46 -18.02
CA LEU A 85 -21.96 39.22 -17.94
C LEU A 85 -21.47 39.22 -16.49
N GLU A 86 -21.90 40.21 -15.70
CA GLU A 86 -21.57 40.25 -14.27
C GLU A 86 -22.09 39.02 -13.53
N LYS A 87 -23.36 38.66 -13.75
CA LYS A 87 -24.01 37.49 -13.13
C LYS A 87 -23.28 36.18 -13.49
N VAL A 88 -22.97 35.98 -14.78
CA VAL A 88 -22.27 34.77 -15.22
C VAL A 88 -20.82 34.77 -14.73
N GLY A 89 -20.14 35.93 -14.73
CA GLY A 89 -18.81 36.07 -14.14
C GLY A 89 -18.79 35.69 -12.65
N GLU A 90 -19.79 36.12 -11.89
CA GLU A 90 -19.95 35.76 -10.48
C GLU A 90 -20.26 34.25 -10.32
N GLN A 91 -21.23 33.75 -11.09
CA GLN A 91 -21.73 32.38 -10.93
C GLN A 91 -20.77 31.32 -11.46
N VAL A 92 -20.19 31.54 -12.64
CA VAL A 92 -19.24 30.59 -13.25
C VAL A 92 -17.86 30.77 -12.65
N GLY A 93 -17.36 32.03 -12.63
CA GLY A 93 -15.98 32.31 -12.24
C GLY A 93 -15.71 32.17 -10.72
N LYS A 94 -16.62 32.68 -9.88
CA LYS A 94 -16.40 32.66 -8.42
C LYS A 94 -17.13 31.53 -7.68
N GLN A 95 -18.37 31.20 -8.13
CA GLN A 95 -19.18 30.18 -7.45
C GLN A 95 -19.05 28.79 -8.07
N GLY A 96 -18.33 28.64 -9.19
CA GLY A 96 -18.13 27.35 -9.86
C GLY A 96 -19.39 26.73 -10.48
N LYS A 97 -20.45 27.53 -10.72
CA LYS A 97 -21.70 27.07 -11.34
C LYS A 97 -21.54 26.96 -12.86
N THR A 98 -20.80 25.96 -13.29
CA THR A 98 -20.29 25.81 -14.67
C THR A 98 -21.35 25.63 -15.76
N ARG A 99 -22.60 25.36 -15.40
CA ARG A 99 -23.71 25.20 -16.36
C ARG A 99 -24.38 26.49 -16.75
N GLN A 100 -24.03 27.60 -16.12
CA GLN A 100 -24.61 28.90 -16.45
C GLN A 100 -24.03 29.45 -17.74
N ARG A 101 -24.90 30.10 -18.53
CA ARG A 101 -24.55 30.75 -19.80
C ARG A 101 -25.17 32.12 -19.82
N VAL A 102 -24.53 33.04 -20.55
CA VAL A 102 -25.11 34.36 -20.82
C VAL A 102 -26.34 34.22 -21.72
N LYS A 103 -27.37 35.05 -21.46
CA LYS A 103 -28.57 35.17 -22.28
C LYS A 103 -28.93 36.63 -22.38
N PHE A 104 -28.67 37.26 -23.54
CA PHE A 104 -28.98 38.67 -23.75
C PHE A 104 -30.42 38.93 -24.21
N GLY A 105 -31.20 37.88 -24.42
CA GLY A 105 -32.58 37.93 -24.85
C GLY A 105 -32.70 37.70 -26.37
N GLN A 106 -33.63 38.39 -27.02
CA GLN A 106 -33.75 38.32 -28.48
C GLN A 106 -32.60 39.09 -29.13
N SER A 107 -31.44 38.43 -29.27
CA SER A 107 -30.24 39.02 -29.81
C SER A 107 -30.13 38.68 -31.31
N MET A 108 -30.16 39.69 -32.17
CA MET A 108 -29.91 39.55 -33.60
C MET A 108 -28.59 40.24 -33.96
N GLY A 109 -27.92 39.80 -35.04
CA GLY A 109 -26.67 40.38 -35.52
C GLY A 109 -25.54 40.24 -34.50
N ALA A 110 -24.72 41.24 -34.32
CA ALA A 110 -23.54 41.25 -33.45
C ALA A 110 -23.80 40.92 -31.98
N TRP A 111 -24.98 41.24 -31.47
CA TRP A 111 -25.37 40.88 -30.10
C TRP A 111 -25.50 39.35 -29.90
N GLY A 112 -26.10 38.66 -30.87
CA GLY A 112 -26.17 37.20 -30.86
C GLY A 112 -24.81 36.54 -31.05
N GLU A 113 -23.94 37.13 -31.90
CA GLU A 113 -22.57 36.66 -32.08
C GLU A 113 -21.73 36.83 -30.80
N MET A 114 -21.91 37.92 -30.04
CA MET A 114 -21.27 38.12 -28.75
C MET A 114 -21.75 37.11 -27.69
N GLU A 115 -23.08 36.86 -27.61
CA GLU A 115 -23.64 35.84 -26.73
C GLU A 115 -23.04 34.46 -27.04
N ALA A 116 -23.03 34.07 -28.31
CA ALA A 116 -22.46 32.80 -28.77
C ALA A 116 -20.96 32.73 -28.47
N SER A 117 -20.19 33.79 -28.74
CA SER A 117 -18.75 33.82 -28.47
C SER A 117 -18.41 33.66 -27.00
N VAL A 118 -19.12 34.37 -26.13
CA VAL A 118 -18.91 34.23 -24.65
C VAL A 118 -19.28 32.82 -24.18
N ASN A 119 -20.39 32.29 -24.67
CA ASN A 119 -20.80 30.92 -24.27
C ASN A 119 -19.82 29.87 -24.79
N THR A 120 -19.33 30.01 -26.01
CA THR A 120 -18.26 29.14 -26.58
C THR A 120 -16.98 29.26 -25.78
N LEU A 121 -16.57 30.47 -25.39
CA LEU A 121 -15.39 30.65 -24.54
C LEU A 121 -15.55 29.91 -23.18
N ILE A 122 -16.73 30.00 -22.58
CA ILE A 122 -17.03 29.26 -21.34
C ILE A 122 -16.92 27.75 -21.57
N ASP A 123 -17.49 27.23 -22.65
CA ASP A 123 -17.44 25.81 -23.01
C ASP A 123 -16.00 25.35 -23.26
N ASP A 124 -15.23 26.11 -24.03
CA ASP A 124 -13.83 25.79 -24.35
C ASP A 124 -12.89 25.82 -23.16
N LEU A 125 -13.23 26.57 -22.09
CA LEU A 125 -12.50 26.54 -20.83
C LEU A 125 -12.92 25.38 -19.90
N LEU A 126 -14.18 24.99 -19.94
CA LEU A 126 -14.75 24.02 -19.00
C LEU A 126 -14.54 22.58 -19.40
N TRP A 127 -14.65 22.22 -20.68
CA TRP A 127 -14.54 20.82 -21.06
C TRP A 127 -13.14 20.23 -20.83
N PRO A 128 -12.01 20.94 -21.08
CA PRO A 128 -10.69 20.40 -20.75
C PRO A 128 -10.50 20.17 -19.26
N THR A 129 -11.02 21.09 -18.45
CA THR A 129 -10.93 20.94 -16.98
C THR A 129 -11.80 19.80 -16.47
N ALA A 130 -12.97 19.57 -17.08
CA ALA A 130 -13.84 18.43 -16.76
C ALA A 130 -13.18 17.09 -17.12
N GLU A 131 -12.51 17.00 -18.29
CA GLU A 131 -11.77 15.80 -18.70
C GLU A 131 -10.60 15.48 -17.77
N VAL A 132 -9.82 16.48 -17.38
CA VAL A 132 -8.76 16.33 -16.39
C VAL A 132 -9.34 15.86 -15.04
N THR A 133 -10.45 16.48 -14.60
CA THR A 133 -11.12 16.08 -13.35
C THR A 133 -11.64 14.65 -13.42
N ARG A 134 -12.21 14.22 -14.55
CA ARG A 134 -12.68 12.86 -14.78
C ARG A 134 -11.53 11.85 -14.63
N ALA A 135 -10.40 12.12 -15.29
CA ALA A 135 -9.23 11.24 -15.22
C ALA A 135 -8.66 11.17 -13.80
N ILE A 136 -8.55 12.31 -13.10
CA ILE A 136 -8.10 12.32 -11.68
C ILE A 136 -9.06 11.56 -10.77
N ALA A 137 -10.38 11.69 -10.98
CA ALA A 137 -11.37 10.94 -10.22
C ALA A 137 -11.26 9.43 -10.45
N ALA A 138 -10.98 8.98 -11.68
CA ALA A 138 -10.70 7.58 -11.98
C ALA A 138 -9.46 7.07 -11.23
N VAL A 139 -8.37 7.85 -11.24
CA VAL A 139 -7.14 7.53 -10.47
C VAL A 139 -7.44 7.41 -8.97
N ALA A 140 -8.26 8.31 -8.42
CA ALA A 140 -8.66 8.26 -7.00
C ALA A 140 -9.47 7.01 -6.64
N GLN A 141 -10.12 6.38 -7.63
CA GLN A 141 -10.84 5.11 -7.49
C GLN A 141 -9.96 3.89 -7.82
N GLY A 142 -8.68 4.11 -8.16
CA GLY A 142 -7.75 3.05 -8.54
C GLY A 142 -7.84 2.61 -10.01
N ASP A 143 -8.66 3.27 -10.83
CA ASP A 143 -8.72 3.00 -12.27
C ASP A 143 -7.63 3.82 -12.98
N LEU A 144 -6.52 3.16 -13.29
CA LEU A 144 -5.37 3.73 -13.98
C LEU A 144 -5.40 3.51 -15.50
N LEU A 145 -6.51 3.02 -16.03
CA LEU A 145 -6.70 2.84 -17.48
C LEU A 145 -7.31 4.11 -18.14
N GLN A 146 -7.98 4.94 -17.33
CA GLN A 146 -8.61 6.16 -17.79
C GLN A 146 -7.59 7.29 -17.92
N THR A 147 -7.42 7.79 -19.13
CA THR A 147 -6.55 8.95 -19.42
C THR A 147 -7.38 10.17 -19.79
N VAL A 148 -6.75 11.33 -19.77
CA VAL A 148 -7.32 12.56 -20.34
C VAL A 148 -7.34 12.43 -21.84
N HIS A 149 -8.51 12.59 -22.48
CA HIS A 149 -8.63 12.61 -23.92
C HIS A 149 -7.99 13.88 -24.47
N LEU A 150 -7.10 13.75 -25.44
CA LEU A 150 -6.41 14.87 -26.07
C LEU A 150 -7.19 15.46 -27.24
N ASP A 151 -8.21 14.77 -27.70
CA ASP A 151 -9.14 15.19 -28.73
C ASP A 151 -10.55 14.77 -28.32
N VAL A 152 -11.51 15.67 -28.43
CA VAL A 152 -12.93 15.39 -28.17
C VAL A 152 -13.73 16.01 -29.33
N ASP A 153 -14.50 15.18 -30.00
CA ASP A 153 -15.35 15.56 -31.17
C ASP A 153 -14.57 16.26 -32.27
N GLY A 154 -13.32 15.84 -32.55
CA GLY A 154 -12.46 16.42 -33.55
C GLY A 154 -11.85 17.79 -33.17
N ARG A 155 -11.91 18.15 -31.88
CA ARG A 155 -11.26 19.33 -31.31
C ARG A 155 -10.06 18.93 -30.48
N PRO A 156 -8.83 19.04 -31.00
CA PRO A 156 -7.65 18.73 -30.23
C PRO A 156 -7.37 19.78 -29.14
N LEU A 157 -6.94 19.34 -27.96
CA LEU A 157 -6.41 20.23 -26.93
C LEU A 157 -5.19 21.00 -27.46
N LYS A 158 -5.04 22.25 -27.05
CA LYS A 158 -3.91 23.11 -27.43
C LYS A 158 -3.38 23.88 -26.22
N GLY A 159 -2.17 24.44 -26.40
CA GLY A 159 -1.56 25.32 -25.39
C GLY A 159 -1.46 24.67 -24.00
N GLU A 160 -1.82 25.41 -22.96
CA GLU A 160 -1.72 24.98 -21.55
C GLU A 160 -2.67 23.83 -21.21
N PHE A 161 -3.80 23.68 -21.90
CA PHE A 161 -4.69 22.53 -21.70
C PHE A 161 -4.05 21.22 -22.17
N LEU A 162 -3.41 21.25 -23.36
CA LEU A 162 -2.65 20.10 -23.84
C LEU A 162 -1.50 19.75 -22.92
N ARG A 163 -0.79 20.77 -22.42
CA ARG A 163 0.31 20.58 -21.47
C ARG A 163 -0.19 19.92 -20.18
N SER A 164 -1.27 20.43 -19.60
CA SER A 164 -1.87 19.88 -18.38
C SER A 164 -2.35 18.44 -18.59
N ALA A 165 -3.02 18.16 -19.70
CA ALA A 165 -3.47 16.80 -20.04
C ALA A 165 -2.29 15.82 -20.19
N ASN A 166 -1.20 16.23 -20.84
CA ASN A 166 0.00 15.41 -20.98
C ASN A 166 0.70 15.14 -19.64
N ILE A 167 0.75 16.12 -18.73
CA ILE A 167 1.30 15.93 -17.38
C ILE A 167 0.48 14.90 -16.61
N VAL A 168 -0.86 15.03 -16.63
CA VAL A 168 -1.76 14.08 -15.96
C VAL A 168 -1.64 12.68 -16.58
N ASN A 169 -1.61 12.57 -17.92
CA ASN A 169 -1.44 11.29 -18.60
C ASN A 169 -0.09 10.63 -18.28
N THR A 170 0.98 11.40 -18.19
CA THR A 170 2.29 10.91 -17.77
C THR A 170 2.26 10.40 -16.34
N MET A 171 1.63 11.13 -15.41
CA MET A 171 1.44 10.71 -14.04
C MET A 171 0.65 9.39 -13.95
N ILE A 172 -0.46 9.27 -14.68
CA ILE A 172 -1.28 8.05 -14.71
C ILE A 172 -0.45 6.86 -15.22
N LYS A 173 0.31 7.05 -16.31
CA LYS A 173 1.19 6.03 -16.87
C LYS A 173 2.25 5.56 -15.87
N GLN A 174 2.91 6.49 -15.19
CA GLN A 174 3.92 6.15 -14.18
C GLN A 174 3.31 5.37 -13.01
N LEU A 175 2.14 5.80 -12.50
CA LEU A 175 1.38 5.09 -11.48
C LEU A 175 1.00 3.68 -11.92
N SER A 176 0.49 3.54 -13.14
CA SER A 176 0.07 2.24 -13.70
C SER A 176 1.24 1.27 -13.80
N VAL A 177 2.37 1.70 -14.34
CA VAL A 177 3.58 0.88 -14.44
C VAL A 177 4.10 0.51 -13.06
N PHE A 178 4.19 1.47 -12.14
CA PHE A 178 4.66 1.23 -10.78
C PHE A 178 3.78 0.20 -10.04
N THR A 179 2.46 0.41 -10.03
CA THR A 179 1.53 -0.51 -9.35
C THR A 179 1.53 -1.90 -9.96
N SER A 180 1.62 -2.02 -11.29
CA SER A 180 1.74 -3.29 -11.99
C SER A 180 3.01 -4.04 -11.62
N GLU A 181 4.16 -3.36 -11.64
CA GLU A 181 5.45 -3.97 -11.32
C GLU A 181 5.57 -4.36 -9.85
N VAL A 182 5.12 -3.50 -8.93
CA VAL A 182 5.10 -3.83 -7.49
C VAL A 182 4.18 -5.02 -7.21
N THR A 183 2.98 -5.03 -7.83
CA THR A 183 2.04 -6.15 -7.69
C THR A 183 2.62 -7.45 -8.26
N ARG A 184 3.31 -7.39 -9.40
CA ARG A 184 4.01 -8.54 -10.00
C ARG A 184 5.07 -9.09 -9.05
N VAL A 185 5.98 -8.22 -8.55
CA VAL A 185 7.04 -8.63 -7.61
C VAL A 185 6.46 -9.20 -6.31
N ALA A 186 5.43 -8.54 -5.76
CA ALA A 186 4.76 -9.04 -4.55
C ALA A 186 4.13 -10.42 -4.74
N ARG A 187 3.54 -10.68 -5.91
CA ARG A 187 2.96 -11.99 -6.24
C ARG A 187 4.05 -13.03 -6.47
N GLU A 188 5.07 -12.72 -7.28
CA GLU A 188 6.18 -13.64 -7.56
C GLU A 188 6.90 -14.05 -6.29
N VAL A 189 7.30 -13.08 -5.45
CA VAL A 189 8.05 -13.36 -4.22
C VAL A 189 7.15 -13.86 -3.10
N GLY A 190 5.99 -13.22 -2.88
CA GLY A 190 5.14 -13.48 -1.70
C GLY A 190 4.16 -14.65 -1.87
N THR A 191 3.70 -14.94 -3.11
CA THR A 191 2.69 -15.97 -3.35
C THR A 191 3.24 -17.16 -4.13
N GLU A 192 4.03 -16.91 -5.17
CA GLU A 192 4.55 -17.98 -6.03
C GLU A 192 5.90 -18.53 -5.57
N GLY A 193 6.53 -17.90 -4.56
CA GLY A 193 7.84 -18.28 -4.06
C GLY A 193 8.98 -18.12 -5.06
N LYS A 194 8.78 -17.33 -6.13
CA LYS A 194 9.78 -17.04 -7.15
C LYS A 194 10.71 -15.95 -6.66
N LEU A 195 11.83 -16.34 -6.10
CA LEU A 195 12.81 -15.43 -5.51
C LEU A 195 13.67 -14.75 -6.57
N GLY A 196 13.90 -13.42 -6.41
CA GLY A 196 14.80 -12.63 -7.27
C GLY A 196 14.08 -11.72 -8.27
N GLY A 197 12.76 -11.63 -8.24
CA GLY A 197 11.98 -10.67 -9.03
C GLY A 197 12.29 -9.23 -8.60
N GLN A 198 12.43 -8.32 -9.58
CA GLN A 198 12.64 -6.88 -9.36
C GLN A 198 11.62 -6.07 -10.16
N ALA A 199 11.13 -4.98 -9.57
CA ALA A 199 10.27 -4.03 -10.26
C ALA A 199 11.11 -3.22 -11.28
N GLN A 200 10.65 -3.16 -12.53
CA GLN A 200 11.29 -2.45 -13.62
C GLN A 200 10.46 -1.24 -14.02
N VAL A 201 10.66 -0.12 -13.34
CA VAL A 201 10.00 1.14 -13.68
C VAL A 201 11.01 2.06 -14.33
N ARG A 202 10.86 2.26 -15.65
CA ARG A 202 11.75 3.10 -16.44
C ARG A 202 11.35 4.56 -16.37
N GLU A 203 12.30 5.47 -16.54
CA GLU A 203 12.08 6.92 -16.67
C GLU A 203 11.42 7.59 -15.45
N VAL A 204 11.59 7.00 -14.27
CA VAL A 204 11.10 7.59 -13.02
C VAL A 204 12.21 8.35 -12.30
N THR A 205 11.84 9.45 -11.67
CA THR A 205 12.74 10.32 -10.89
C THR A 205 12.11 10.64 -9.54
N GLY A 206 12.92 11.17 -8.60
CA GLY A 206 12.44 11.57 -7.27
C GLY A 206 11.84 10.40 -6.51
N VAL A 207 10.75 10.64 -5.81
CA VAL A 207 10.10 9.69 -4.90
C VAL A 207 9.70 8.37 -5.59
N TRP A 208 9.34 8.38 -6.86
CA TRP A 208 9.00 7.16 -7.62
C TRP A 208 10.19 6.23 -7.79
N LYS A 209 11.37 6.82 -8.04
CA LYS A 209 12.63 6.07 -8.10
C LYS A 209 12.96 5.48 -6.74
N ASP A 210 12.90 6.29 -5.68
CA ASP A 210 13.21 5.87 -4.31
C ASP A 210 12.28 4.73 -3.84
N LEU A 211 10.97 4.78 -4.19
CA LEU A 211 10.01 3.71 -3.90
C LEU A 211 10.36 2.42 -4.65
N THR A 212 10.70 2.54 -5.94
CA THR A 212 11.09 1.37 -6.76
C THR A 212 12.36 0.71 -6.21
N GLU A 213 13.37 1.51 -5.86
CA GLU A 213 14.61 1.04 -5.25
C GLU A 213 14.37 0.40 -3.88
N SER A 214 13.48 0.96 -3.08
CA SER A 214 13.09 0.39 -1.77
C SER A 214 12.41 -0.97 -1.92
N VAL A 215 11.47 -1.11 -2.87
CA VAL A 215 10.81 -2.39 -3.18
C VAL A 215 11.84 -3.42 -3.67
N ASN A 216 12.75 -3.02 -4.56
CA ASN A 216 13.79 -3.91 -5.08
C ASN A 216 14.79 -4.33 -4.00
N SER A 217 15.17 -3.41 -3.12
CA SER A 217 16.03 -3.71 -1.97
C SER A 217 15.36 -4.70 -1.01
N MET A 218 14.08 -4.50 -0.70
CA MET A 218 13.29 -5.42 0.11
C MET A 218 13.24 -6.82 -0.53
N ALA A 219 12.92 -6.91 -1.83
CA ALA A 219 12.84 -8.18 -2.55
C ALA A 219 14.20 -8.92 -2.61
N ASN A 220 15.29 -8.18 -2.82
CA ASN A 220 16.64 -8.73 -2.83
C ASN A 220 17.06 -9.24 -1.46
N ASN A 221 16.85 -8.46 -0.40
CA ASN A 221 17.18 -8.86 0.96
C ASN A 221 16.39 -10.12 1.35
N HIS A 222 15.08 -10.13 1.10
CA HIS A 222 14.26 -11.31 1.36
C HIS A 222 14.73 -12.54 0.58
N THR A 223 15.07 -12.36 -0.70
CA THR A 223 15.60 -13.42 -1.55
C THR A 223 16.91 -14.00 -0.99
N ALA A 224 17.87 -13.14 -0.61
CA ALA A 224 19.14 -13.57 -0.06
C ALA A 224 18.96 -14.34 1.26
N GLN A 225 18.09 -13.86 2.13
CA GLN A 225 17.78 -14.49 3.42
C GLN A 225 17.18 -15.89 3.23
N VAL A 226 16.12 -16.00 2.42
CA VAL A 226 15.43 -17.29 2.22
C VAL A 226 16.33 -18.30 1.52
N ARG A 227 17.10 -17.89 0.51
CA ARG A 227 18.06 -18.79 -0.17
C ARG A 227 19.14 -19.30 0.77
N ASN A 228 19.72 -18.42 1.59
CA ASN A 228 20.78 -18.86 2.52
C ASN A 228 20.23 -19.78 3.61
N ILE A 229 19.01 -19.53 4.11
CA ILE A 229 18.33 -20.45 5.04
C ILE A 229 18.09 -21.80 4.36
N ALA A 230 17.59 -21.80 3.12
CA ALA A 230 17.33 -23.04 2.37
C ALA A 230 18.63 -23.82 2.12
N GLU A 231 19.72 -23.16 1.72
CA GLU A 231 21.03 -23.79 1.52
C GLU A 231 21.54 -24.50 2.78
N VAL A 232 21.45 -23.84 3.94
CA VAL A 232 21.88 -24.42 5.20
C VAL A 232 20.97 -25.58 5.60
N THR A 233 19.66 -25.43 5.44
CA THR A 233 18.69 -26.48 5.77
C THR A 233 18.90 -27.72 4.90
N ILE A 234 19.12 -27.55 3.60
CA ILE A 234 19.43 -28.64 2.68
C ILE A 234 20.78 -29.30 3.02
N ALA A 235 21.79 -28.52 3.37
CA ALA A 235 23.07 -29.04 3.81
C ALA A 235 22.93 -29.92 5.06
N VAL A 236 22.18 -29.46 6.06
CA VAL A 236 21.87 -30.24 7.28
C VAL A 236 21.13 -31.53 6.95
N ALA A 237 20.11 -31.46 6.07
CA ALA A 237 19.37 -32.65 5.62
C ALA A 237 20.25 -33.68 4.91
N ASN A 238 21.32 -33.25 4.25
CA ASN A 238 22.30 -34.09 3.58
C ASN A 238 23.46 -34.51 4.52
N GLY A 239 23.42 -34.15 5.81
CA GLY A 239 24.45 -34.47 6.78
C GLY A 239 25.67 -33.53 6.77
N ASP A 240 25.66 -32.46 5.94
CA ASP A 240 26.71 -31.43 5.97
C ASP A 240 26.39 -30.38 7.06
N LEU A 241 26.98 -30.59 8.21
CA LEU A 241 26.89 -29.71 9.38
C LEU A 241 27.96 -28.60 9.39
N SER A 242 28.65 -28.38 8.27
CA SER A 242 29.68 -27.33 8.16
C SER A 242 29.09 -25.96 7.81
N LYS A 243 27.91 -25.94 7.21
CA LYS A 243 27.25 -24.72 6.69
C LYS A 243 26.51 -23.97 7.78
N LYS A 244 26.56 -22.65 7.71
CA LYS A 244 25.85 -21.72 8.61
C LYS A 244 25.17 -20.61 7.83
N ILE A 245 24.14 -20.01 8.41
CA ILE A 245 23.52 -18.81 7.90
C ILE A 245 24.46 -17.64 8.16
N THR A 246 24.94 -16.98 7.08
CA THR A 246 25.92 -15.91 7.16
C THR A 246 25.38 -14.54 6.76
N VAL A 247 24.22 -14.49 6.08
CA VAL A 247 23.61 -13.23 5.63
C VAL A 247 23.41 -12.25 6.78
N ASP A 248 23.60 -10.95 6.49
CA ASP A 248 23.26 -9.89 7.45
C ASP A 248 21.75 -9.75 7.56
N VAL A 249 21.23 -9.92 8.76
CA VAL A 249 19.78 -9.92 9.07
C VAL A 249 19.52 -9.24 10.39
N ARG A 250 18.27 -8.74 10.55
CA ARG A 250 17.83 -8.03 11.74
C ARG A 250 16.47 -8.54 12.21
N GLY A 251 16.08 -8.15 13.44
CA GLY A 251 14.78 -8.46 14.01
C GLY A 251 14.56 -9.96 14.16
N GLU A 252 13.37 -10.44 13.82
CA GLU A 252 12.98 -11.84 13.99
C GLU A 252 13.78 -12.79 13.11
N ILE A 253 14.24 -12.34 11.94
CA ILE A 253 15.10 -13.16 11.07
C ILE A 253 16.48 -13.37 11.69
N LEU A 254 16.99 -12.44 12.49
CA LEU A 254 18.23 -12.63 13.27
C LEU A 254 18.04 -13.74 14.31
N GLN A 255 16.93 -13.74 15.02
CA GLN A 255 16.62 -14.79 16.00
C GLN A 255 16.55 -16.17 15.31
N LEU A 256 15.91 -16.24 14.14
CA LEU A 256 15.85 -17.47 13.34
C LEU A 256 17.25 -17.93 12.90
N LYS A 257 18.10 -17.02 12.42
CA LYS A 257 19.50 -17.30 12.08
C LYS A 257 20.26 -17.87 13.27
N GLU A 258 20.17 -17.24 14.44
CA GLU A 258 20.86 -17.67 15.65
C GLU A 258 20.36 -19.05 16.13
N ALA A 259 19.05 -19.27 16.09
CA ALA A 259 18.45 -20.56 16.46
C ALA A 259 18.92 -21.69 15.53
N ILE A 260 18.89 -21.48 14.21
CA ILE A 260 19.37 -22.47 13.22
C ILE A 260 20.86 -22.72 13.38
N ASN A 261 21.66 -21.67 13.50
CA ASN A 261 23.11 -21.82 13.66
C ASN A 261 23.46 -22.56 14.97
N THR A 262 22.76 -22.28 16.06
CA THR A 262 22.89 -23.01 17.34
C THR A 262 22.52 -24.48 17.17
N MET A 263 21.41 -24.78 16.50
CA MET A 263 21.01 -26.15 16.19
C MET A 263 22.07 -26.90 15.38
N VAL A 264 22.63 -26.27 14.36
CA VAL A 264 23.71 -26.85 13.55
C VAL A 264 24.96 -27.14 14.39
N ASP A 265 25.34 -26.23 15.28
CA ASP A 265 26.47 -26.43 16.20
C ASP A 265 26.24 -27.59 17.16
N GLN A 266 25.04 -27.69 17.73
CA GLN A 266 24.67 -28.80 18.63
C GLN A 266 24.70 -30.15 17.92
N LEU A 267 24.09 -30.21 16.69
CA LEU A 267 24.12 -31.42 15.85
C LEU A 267 25.53 -31.83 15.51
N ARG A 268 26.39 -30.88 15.13
CA ARG A 268 27.78 -31.12 14.80
C ARG A 268 28.55 -31.66 15.98
N SER A 269 28.42 -31.02 17.16
CA SER A 269 29.08 -31.46 18.39
C SER A 269 28.62 -32.85 18.78
N PHE A 270 27.32 -33.13 18.76
CA PHE A 270 26.75 -34.44 19.06
C PHE A 270 27.28 -35.53 18.13
N ALA A 271 27.19 -35.30 16.81
CA ALA A 271 27.67 -36.26 15.82
C ALA A 271 29.19 -36.54 15.94
N SER A 272 29.98 -35.49 16.18
CA SER A 272 31.43 -35.63 16.41
C SER A 272 31.76 -36.47 17.67
N GLU A 273 31.12 -36.13 18.79
CA GLU A 273 31.36 -36.80 20.08
C GLU A 273 30.88 -38.24 20.08
N VAL A 274 29.67 -38.52 19.54
CA VAL A 274 29.18 -39.90 19.42
C VAL A 274 30.09 -40.72 18.49
N THR A 275 30.56 -40.16 17.38
CA THR A 275 31.50 -40.85 16.46
C THR A 275 32.83 -41.10 17.14
N ARG A 276 33.36 -40.14 17.91
CA ARG A 276 34.61 -40.32 18.69
C ARG A 276 34.45 -41.44 19.68
N VAL A 277 33.41 -41.41 20.52
CA VAL A 277 33.19 -42.42 21.58
C VAL A 277 32.98 -43.80 20.92
N ALA A 278 32.17 -43.90 19.86
CA ALA A 278 31.96 -45.17 19.15
C ALA A 278 33.27 -45.75 18.58
N ARG A 279 34.17 -44.93 18.09
CA ARG A 279 35.48 -45.36 17.61
C ARG A 279 36.40 -45.81 18.77
N GLU A 280 36.48 -44.97 19.82
CA GLU A 280 37.32 -45.29 21.00
C GLU A 280 36.90 -46.60 21.65
N VAL A 281 35.58 -46.74 21.93
CA VAL A 281 35.06 -47.94 22.63
C VAL A 281 34.95 -49.13 21.67
N GLY A 282 34.35 -48.93 20.46
CA GLY A 282 34.01 -50.03 19.58
C GLY A 282 35.17 -50.52 18.68
N THR A 283 36.12 -49.65 18.29
CA THR A 283 37.20 -50.00 17.37
C THR A 283 38.56 -50.08 18.08
N GLU A 284 38.84 -49.12 18.95
CA GLU A 284 40.15 -49.03 19.59
C GLU A 284 40.22 -49.77 20.93
N GLY A 285 39.06 -50.25 21.43
CA GLY A 285 38.97 -50.92 22.73
C GLY A 285 39.31 -50.03 23.92
N LYS A 286 39.27 -48.72 23.76
CA LYS A 286 39.52 -47.77 24.86
C LYS A 286 38.25 -47.55 25.65
N LEU A 287 38.14 -48.31 26.74
CA LEU A 287 36.94 -48.27 27.60
C LEU A 287 36.92 -47.05 28.52
N GLY A 288 35.72 -46.45 28.72
CA GLY A 288 35.47 -45.33 29.65
C GLY A 288 35.33 -43.96 28.94
N GLY A 289 35.33 -43.91 27.62
CA GLY A 289 35.06 -42.69 26.84
C GLY A 289 33.60 -42.23 27.07
N GLN A 290 33.40 -40.94 27.25
CA GLN A 290 32.09 -40.28 27.36
C GLN A 290 31.96 -39.17 26.32
N ALA A 291 30.77 -39.01 25.75
CA ALA A 291 30.42 -37.89 24.88
C ALA A 291 30.18 -36.62 25.71
N LEU A 292 30.86 -35.54 25.36
CA LEU A 292 30.69 -34.24 25.98
C LEU A 292 30.12 -33.25 24.97
N VAL A 293 28.84 -32.94 25.07
CA VAL A 293 28.17 -32.01 24.18
C VAL A 293 27.70 -30.79 24.97
N PRO A 294 28.42 -29.64 24.87
CA PRO A 294 28.07 -28.45 25.63
C PRO A 294 26.73 -27.83 25.20
N GLY A 295 25.98 -27.30 26.16
CA GLY A 295 24.79 -26.47 25.88
C GLY A 295 23.56 -27.23 25.38
N VAL A 296 23.56 -28.58 25.41
CA VAL A 296 22.37 -29.37 25.04
C VAL A 296 21.38 -29.49 26.18
N ALA A 297 20.10 -29.48 25.82
CA ALA A 297 18.97 -29.63 26.70
C ALA A 297 17.89 -30.55 26.08
N GLY A 298 16.89 -30.99 26.90
CA GLY A 298 15.79 -31.81 26.38
C GLY A 298 16.30 -33.09 25.71
N THR A 299 15.71 -33.48 24.61
CA THR A 299 16.01 -34.74 23.90
C THR A 299 17.48 -34.91 23.51
N TRP A 300 18.20 -33.83 23.17
CA TRP A 300 19.62 -33.90 22.86
C TRP A 300 20.47 -34.28 24.06
N LYS A 301 20.10 -33.77 25.25
CA LYS A 301 20.72 -34.16 26.49
C LYS A 301 20.44 -35.62 26.82
N ASP A 302 19.17 -36.04 26.67
CA ASP A 302 18.75 -37.42 26.95
C ASP A 302 19.48 -38.43 26.04
N LEU A 303 19.68 -38.08 24.76
CA LEU A 303 20.48 -38.91 23.84
C LEU A 303 21.94 -38.98 24.25
N THR A 304 22.55 -37.87 24.63
CA THR A 304 23.94 -37.84 25.11
C THR A 304 24.11 -38.67 26.39
N ASP A 305 23.20 -38.50 27.33
CA ASP A 305 23.19 -39.28 28.59
C ASP A 305 22.99 -40.79 28.32
N SER A 306 22.11 -41.15 27.36
CA SER A 306 21.90 -42.53 26.95
C SER A 306 23.14 -43.18 26.35
N VAL A 307 23.84 -42.44 25.44
CA VAL A 307 25.13 -42.90 24.90
C VAL A 307 26.18 -43.08 25.99
N ASN A 308 26.28 -42.13 26.91
CA ASN A 308 27.21 -42.20 28.04
C ASN A 308 26.90 -43.38 28.99
N ALA A 309 25.63 -43.59 29.30
CA ALA A 309 25.19 -44.74 30.09
C ALA A 309 25.51 -46.07 29.39
N MET A 310 25.26 -46.18 28.08
CA MET A 310 25.63 -47.36 27.29
C MET A 310 27.13 -47.66 27.37
N CYS A 311 27.96 -46.63 27.13
CA CYS A 311 29.42 -46.76 27.18
C CYS A 311 29.95 -47.07 28.57
N GLY A 312 29.36 -46.49 29.62
CA GLY A 312 29.67 -46.78 31.02
C GLY A 312 29.36 -48.25 31.38
N ASN A 313 28.14 -48.68 31.07
CA ASN A 313 27.73 -50.07 31.31
C ASN A 313 28.64 -51.09 30.60
N LEU A 314 28.93 -50.84 29.32
CA LEU A 314 29.84 -51.73 28.57
C LEU A 314 31.22 -51.73 29.14
N THR A 315 31.74 -50.59 29.59
CA THR A 315 33.03 -50.45 30.25
C THR A 315 33.11 -51.30 31.53
N ASP A 316 32.14 -51.18 32.41
CA ASP A 316 32.07 -51.89 33.69
C ASP A 316 31.97 -53.40 33.48
N GLN A 317 31.13 -53.83 32.55
CA GLN A 317 30.96 -55.25 32.19
C GLN A 317 32.26 -55.84 31.65
N VAL A 318 32.89 -55.24 30.65
CA VAL A 318 34.13 -55.78 30.04
C VAL A 318 35.30 -55.76 31.02
N ARG A 319 35.46 -54.69 31.82
CA ARG A 319 36.50 -54.61 32.85
C ARG A 319 36.34 -55.68 33.95
N ASN A 320 35.11 -55.92 34.43
CA ASN A 320 34.83 -56.93 35.42
C ASN A 320 35.10 -58.33 34.88
N ILE A 321 34.67 -58.64 33.64
CA ILE A 321 34.96 -59.91 32.99
C ILE A 321 36.49 -60.08 32.86
N ALA A 322 37.19 -59.04 32.38
CA ALA A 322 38.66 -59.09 32.22
C ALA A 322 39.40 -59.27 33.56
N GLN A 323 38.93 -58.63 34.62
CA GLN A 323 39.48 -58.81 35.98
C GLN A 323 39.34 -60.26 36.52
N VAL A 324 38.13 -60.81 36.33
CA VAL A 324 37.85 -62.20 36.79
C VAL A 324 38.66 -63.23 35.99
N THR A 325 38.65 -63.09 34.61
CA THR A 325 39.42 -64.01 33.75
C THR A 325 40.93 -63.91 34.00
N THR A 326 41.45 -62.67 34.24
CA THR A 326 42.87 -62.50 34.63
C THR A 326 43.16 -63.10 35.99
N ALA A 327 42.29 -63.03 37.02
CA ALA A 327 42.42 -63.65 38.31
C ALA A 327 42.46 -65.18 38.19
N VAL A 328 41.54 -65.73 37.38
CA VAL A 328 41.53 -67.19 37.09
C VAL A 328 42.84 -67.65 36.45
N ALA A 329 43.33 -66.90 35.45
CA ALA A 329 44.63 -67.19 34.76
C ALA A 329 45.83 -67.17 35.72
N ARG A 330 45.74 -66.46 36.83
CA ARG A 330 46.77 -66.34 37.87
C ARG A 330 46.54 -67.37 39.04
N GLY A 331 45.52 -68.23 38.93
CA GLY A 331 45.16 -69.19 39.94
C GLY A 331 44.28 -68.67 41.09
N ASP A 332 43.82 -67.40 41.02
CA ASP A 332 42.87 -66.87 42.04
C ASP A 332 41.44 -67.18 41.58
N LEU A 333 40.92 -68.27 42.16
CA LEU A 333 39.56 -68.76 41.87
C LEU A 333 38.48 -68.23 42.83
N SER A 334 38.83 -67.24 43.68
CA SER A 334 37.93 -66.61 44.60
C SER A 334 37.03 -65.54 44.02
N ARG A 335 37.37 -65.04 42.82
CA ARG A 335 36.70 -63.91 42.18
C ARG A 335 35.60 -64.35 41.23
N LYS A 336 34.46 -63.62 41.29
CA LYS A 336 33.31 -63.81 40.36
C LYS A 336 32.89 -62.52 39.72
N ILE A 337 32.24 -62.65 38.54
CA ILE A 337 31.64 -61.53 37.90
C ILE A 337 30.39 -61.12 38.73
N THR A 338 30.42 -59.87 39.26
CA THR A 338 29.36 -59.37 40.19
C THR A 338 28.50 -58.24 39.51
N VAL A 339 28.98 -57.65 38.41
CA VAL A 339 28.23 -56.56 37.77
C VAL A 339 26.82 -56.98 37.37
N ASP A 340 25.86 -56.03 37.52
CA ASP A 340 24.49 -56.23 37.04
C ASP A 340 24.46 -56.21 35.52
N VAL A 341 24.03 -57.30 34.91
CA VAL A 341 24.02 -57.51 33.46
C VAL A 341 22.76 -58.24 33.02
N ARG A 342 22.39 -58.05 31.76
CA ARG A 342 21.18 -58.63 31.17
C ARG A 342 21.50 -59.28 29.79
N GLY A 343 20.53 -60.06 29.29
CA GLY A 343 20.62 -60.69 27.95
C GLY A 343 21.84 -61.61 27.85
N GLU A 344 22.46 -61.64 26.69
CA GLU A 344 23.61 -62.49 26.37
C GLU A 344 24.81 -62.32 27.32
N ILE A 345 25.01 -61.11 27.82
CA ILE A 345 26.09 -60.83 28.81
C ILE A 345 25.80 -61.51 30.16
N LEU A 346 24.53 -61.68 30.53
CA LEU A 346 24.15 -62.44 31.72
C LEU A 346 24.46 -63.90 31.55
N GLU A 347 24.23 -64.47 30.39
CA GLU A 347 24.59 -65.86 30.06
C GLU A 347 26.10 -66.05 30.14
N LEU A 348 26.88 -65.13 29.53
CA LEU A 348 28.35 -65.15 29.66
C LEU A 348 28.82 -65.05 31.08
N LYS A 349 28.27 -64.13 31.92
CA LYS A 349 28.52 -64.02 33.35
C LYS A 349 28.30 -65.34 34.09
N ASN A 350 27.12 -65.95 33.85
CA ASN A 350 26.79 -67.22 34.53
C ASN A 350 27.71 -68.36 34.09
N THR A 351 28.04 -68.46 32.83
CA THR A 351 28.97 -69.46 32.27
C THR A 351 30.35 -69.31 32.86
N ILE A 352 30.91 -68.10 32.93
CA ILE A 352 32.23 -67.83 33.53
C ILE A 352 32.20 -68.13 35.04
N ASN A 353 31.16 -67.72 35.77
CA ASN A 353 31.02 -67.99 37.23
C ASN A 353 30.93 -69.50 37.51
N VAL A 354 30.20 -70.25 36.71
CA VAL A 354 30.10 -71.74 36.84
C VAL A 354 31.46 -72.36 36.53
N MET A 355 32.22 -71.90 35.48
CA MET A 355 33.57 -72.35 35.20
C MET A 355 34.50 -72.11 36.41
N VAL A 356 34.45 -70.94 37.04
CA VAL A 356 35.26 -70.62 38.25
C VAL A 356 34.91 -71.56 39.40
N ASP A 357 33.59 -71.81 39.62
CA ASP A 357 33.18 -72.74 40.65
C ASP A 357 33.70 -74.20 40.45
N GLN A 358 33.64 -74.67 39.22
CA GLN A 358 34.13 -76.00 38.80
C GLN A 358 35.64 -76.10 39.01
N LEU A 359 36.38 -75.07 38.59
CA LEU A 359 37.84 -75.02 38.74
C LEU A 359 38.21 -74.99 40.26
N ASN A 360 37.50 -74.24 41.09
CA ASN A 360 37.71 -74.12 42.53
C ASN A 360 37.43 -75.46 43.21
N ALA A 361 36.29 -76.12 42.87
CA ALA A 361 35.97 -77.43 43.37
C ALA A 361 37.03 -78.48 42.99
N PHE A 362 37.46 -78.49 41.76
CA PHE A 362 38.55 -79.34 41.26
C PHE A 362 39.86 -79.14 42.04
N ALA A 363 40.31 -77.86 42.17
CA ALA A 363 41.53 -77.49 42.84
C ALA A 363 41.48 -77.93 44.34
N SER A 364 40.33 -77.69 44.98
CA SER A 364 40.10 -78.10 46.38
C SER A 364 40.17 -79.62 46.56
N GLU A 365 39.54 -80.41 45.64
CA GLU A 365 39.57 -81.86 45.72
C GLU A 365 40.98 -82.41 45.45
N VAL A 366 41.70 -81.85 44.45
CA VAL A 366 43.11 -82.23 44.21
C VAL A 366 43.98 -81.95 45.45
N THR A 367 43.81 -80.77 46.11
CA THR A 367 44.56 -80.41 47.33
C THR A 367 44.15 -81.31 48.52
N ARG A 368 42.94 -81.81 48.58
CA ARG A 368 42.47 -82.74 49.61
C ARG A 368 43.09 -84.14 49.44
N VAL A 369 43.32 -84.56 48.20
CA VAL A 369 43.86 -85.88 47.86
C VAL A 369 45.41 -85.90 47.89
N ALA A 370 46.10 -84.81 47.65
CA ALA A 370 47.57 -84.68 47.78
C ALA A 370 48.01 -84.54 49.22
#